data_6975dd76902e3424bc9693c3976098b2
#
_entry.id   6975dd76902e3424bc9693c3976098b2
#
_cell.length_a   1.000
_cell.length_b   1.000
_cell.length_c   1.000
_cell.angle_alpha   90.00
_cell.angle_beta   90.00
_cell.angle_gamma   90.00
#
_symmetry.space_group_name_H-M   'P 1'
#
loop_
_entity.id
_entity.type
_entity.pdbx_description
1 polymer ?
#
loop_
_entity_poly.entity_id
_entity_poly.type
_entity_poly.pdbx_seq_one_letter_code
_entity_poly.pdbx_strand_id
1 'polypeptide(L)'
;MRTRVSLLLTVVLAAPLSGPGVSAQGIATSAPLSDIRYEVTFTRVNGERRQVATAMTFTVGGTDPVLLSLPKWTPGAYEIDNFSRYVSNFSAEQAGTSLAWDKSDPDTWRVRPRGVGEVTVRFDYLADSLDNANTWARSDFLLFNGTNLFPYPEGRGFDFPASVTVNTEAGWKVVTGMTSAGARRYAASNYHDLVDMPFFVGQFDLDSTQISGTWVRFATYPSGSVTGGARVAVWEALKRVIPAEVKVFGEVPWNTY
;
A
#
# COMPACT_ATOMS: atom_id res chain seq x y z
N MET A 1 -52.09 -61.26 40.79
CA MET A 1 -51.44 -59.98 41.19
C MET A 1 -50.86 -59.33 39.91
N ARG A 2 -51.47 -58.25 39.40
CA ARG A 2 -50.99 -57.53 38.23
C ARG A 2 -50.52 -56.19 38.69
N THR A 3 -49.18 -55.99 38.66
CA THR A 3 -48.52 -54.73 39.05
C THR A 3 -48.61 -53.75 37.88
N ARG A 4 -49.25 -52.61 38.09
CA ARG A 4 -49.30 -51.52 37.10
C ARG A 4 -48.08 -50.64 37.35
N VAL A 5 -47.21 -50.51 36.37
CA VAL A 5 -46.12 -49.53 36.34
C VAL A 5 -46.67 -48.25 35.70
N SER A 6 -46.73 -47.17 36.48
CA SER A 6 -47.06 -45.84 36.00
C SER A 6 -45.79 -45.14 35.51
N LEU A 7 -45.73 -44.84 34.22
CA LEU A 7 -44.65 -44.08 33.59
C LEU A 7 -44.96 -42.56 33.77
N LEU A 8 -44.21 -41.87 34.58
CA LEU A 8 -44.26 -40.38 34.70
C LEU A 8 -43.45 -39.78 33.54
N LEU A 9 -44.14 -39.13 32.59
CA LEU A 9 -43.53 -38.38 31.48
C LEU A 9 -43.24 -36.96 31.97
N THR A 10 -41.98 -36.65 32.26
CA THR A 10 -41.55 -35.28 32.61
C THR A 10 -41.32 -34.50 31.30
N VAL A 11 -42.22 -33.56 30.99
CA VAL A 11 -42.07 -32.62 29.90
C VAL A 11 -41.17 -31.48 30.35
N VAL A 12 -39.93 -31.41 29.89
CA VAL A 12 -39.03 -30.26 30.09
C VAL A 12 -39.38 -29.21 29.05
N LEU A 13 -40.04 -28.12 29.45
CA LEU A 13 -40.24 -26.93 28.62
C LEU A 13 -38.90 -26.19 28.51
N ALA A 14 -38.22 -26.29 27.37
CA ALA A 14 -37.09 -25.44 27.05
C ALA A 14 -37.61 -24.05 26.65
N ALA A 15 -37.44 -23.06 27.52
CA ALA A 15 -37.66 -21.65 27.18
C ALA A 15 -36.55 -21.20 26.19
N PRO A 16 -36.88 -20.48 25.10
CA PRO A 16 -35.86 -19.94 24.24
C PRO A 16 -35.11 -18.87 25.00
N LEU A 17 -33.79 -19.08 25.21
CA LEU A 17 -32.88 -18.04 25.66
C LEU A 17 -32.71 -17.01 24.52
N SER A 18 -33.53 -15.96 24.53
CA SER A 18 -33.32 -14.76 23.73
C SER A 18 -32.11 -14.02 24.30
N GLY A 19 -30.92 -14.46 23.92
CA GLY A 19 -29.71 -13.66 24.15
C GLY A 19 -29.82 -12.32 23.38
N PRO A 20 -29.25 -11.22 23.90
CA PRO A 20 -29.18 -9.99 23.13
C PRO A 20 -28.52 -10.30 21.78
N GLY A 21 -29.24 -10.03 20.70
CA GLY A 21 -28.72 -10.24 19.35
C GLY A 21 -27.39 -9.51 19.22
N VAL A 22 -26.32 -10.25 18.93
CA VAL A 22 -25.05 -9.65 18.53
C VAL A 22 -25.37 -8.97 17.20
N SER A 23 -25.62 -7.66 17.25
CA SER A 23 -25.65 -6.82 16.04
C SER A 23 -24.29 -7.01 15.40
N ALA A 24 -24.24 -7.59 14.21
CA ALA A 24 -23.05 -7.51 13.38
C ALA A 24 -22.74 -6.02 13.25
N GLN A 25 -21.68 -5.56 13.92
CA GLN A 25 -21.21 -4.19 13.73
C GLN A 25 -20.87 -4.10 12.25
N GLY A 26 -21.64 -3.31 11.49
CA GLY A 26 -21.35 -3.04 10.09
C GLY A 26 -19.90 -2.56 9.99
N ILE A 27 -19.18 -3.01 8.96
CA ILE A 27 -17.82 -2.54 8.69
C ILE A 27 -17.87 -1.02 8.68
N ALA A 28 -17.11 -0.39 9.56
CA ALA A 28 -17.06 1.06 9.64
C ALA A 28 -16.52 1.59 8.29
N THR A 29 -17.28 2.49 7.65
CA THR A 29 -16.95 3.01 6.33
C THR A 29 -16.48 4.44 6.45
N SER A 30 -15.37 4.78 5.80
CA SER A 30 -14.82 6.13 5.72
C SER A 30 -15.83 7.10 5.09
N ALA A 31 -15.78 8.39 5.42
CA ALA A 31 -16.35 9.44 4.59
C ALA A 31 -15.80 9.34 3.14
N PRO A 32 -16.58 9.75 2.11
CA PRO A 32 -16.07 9.80 0.74
C PRO A 32 -14.91 10.77 0.60
N LEU A 33 -13.90 10.37 -0.16
CA LEU A 33 -12.73 11.19 -0.48
C LEU A 33 -12.65 11.43 -1.99
N SER A 34 -12.11 12.59 -2.39
CA SER A 34 -11.73 12.90 -3.77
C SER A 34 -10.34 13.51 -3.84
N ASP A 35 -9.80 13.65 -5.05
CA ASP A 35 -8.51 14.29 -5.33
C ASP A 35 -7.35 13.71 -4.51
N ILE A 36 -7.26 12.39 -4.43
CA ILE A 36 -6.28 11.69 -3.62
C ILE A 36 -4.89 11.83 -4.23
N ARG A 37 -3.96 12.35 -3.43
CA ARG A 37 -2.56 12.57 -3.81
C ARG A 37 -1.65 12.08 -2.70
N TYR A 38 -0.59 11.36 -3.09
CA TYR A 38 0.46 10.92 -2.17
C TYR A 38 1.77 11.65 -2.50
N GLU A 39 2.52 11.96 -1.46
CA GLU A 39 3.88 12.46 -1.55
C GLU A 39 4.79 11.57 -0.73
N VAL A 40 5.86 11.08 -1.35
CA VAL A 40 6.91 10.29 -0.70
C VAL A 40 8.17 11.13 -0.72
N THR A 41 8.71 11.44 0.44
CA THR A 41 9.97 12.18 0.58
C THR A 41 11.06 11.26 1.10
N PHE A 42 12.12 11.15 0.30
CA PHE A 42 13.30 10.37 0.65
C PHE A 42 14.58 11.08 0.23
N THR A 43 15.38 11.42 1.21
CA THR A 43 16.68 12.07 1.09
C THR A 43 17.75 11.25 1.79
N ARG A 44 19.03 11.66 1.69
CA ARG A 44 20.11 11.03 2.46
C ARG A 44 19.82 11.00 3.96
N VAL A 45 19.28 12.08 4.51
CA VAL A 45 18.91 12.17 5.94
C VAL A 45 17.85 11.15 6.31
N ASN A 46 16.85 10.96 5.46
CA ASN A 46 15.84 9.92 5.65
C ASN A 46 16.48 8.52 5.62
N GLY A 47 17.34 8.26 4.66
CA GLY A 47 18.03 6.98 4.50
C GLY A 47 18.93 6.62 5.66
N GLU A 48 19.67 7.58 6.23
CA GLU A 48 20.47 7.38 7.45
C GLU A 48 19.63 6.98 8.66
N ARG A 49 18.38 7.47 8.74
CA ARG A 49 17.40 7.12 9.77
C ARG A 49 16.60 5.86 9.43
N ARG A 50 16.74 5.32 8.22
CA ARG A 50 15.92 4.26 7.66
C ARG A 50 14.43 4.59 7.76
N GLN A 51 14.07 5.83 7.44
CA GLN A 51 12.71 6.33 7.48
C GLN A 51 12.32 6.91 6.14
N VAL A 52 11.03 6.83 5.82
CA VAL A 52 10.42 7.47 4.66
C VAL A 52 9.33 8.38 5.16
N ALA A 53 9.38 9.66 4.80
CA ALA A 53 8.29 10.58 5.11
C ALA A 53 7.21 10.50 4.03
N THR A 54 5.97 10.29 4.46
CA THR A 54 4.82 10.15 3.56
C THR A 54 3.74 11.17 3.93
N ALA A 55 3.13 11.77 2.92
CA ALA A 55 1.91 12.55 3.06
C ALA A 55 0.83 12.01 2.12
N MET A 56 -0.41 12.04 2.57
CA MET A 56 -1.61 11.81 1.77
C MET A 56 -2.49 13.04 1.89
N THR A 57 -2.83 13.65 0.75
CA THR A 57 -3.75 14.79 0.68
C THR A 57 -4.99 14.40 -0.10
N PHE A 58 -6.16 14.79 0.40
CA PHE A 58 -7.45 14.45 -0.18
C PHE A 58 -8.50 15.52 0.17
N THR A 59 -9.59 15.57 -0.58
CA THR A 59 -10.73 16.47 -0.33
C THR A 59 -11.86 15.71 0.36
N VAL A 60 -12.46 16.34 1.39
CA VAL A 60 -13.65 15.85 2.10
C VAL A 60 -14.85 16.77 1.87
N GLY A 61 -16.05 16.18 1.85
CA GLY A 61 -17.32 16.88 1.63
C GLY A 61 -18.02 17.37 2.91
N GLY A 62 -17.43 17.18 4.10
CA GLY A 62 -18.07 17.52 5.37
C GLY A 62 -17.24 17.17 6.60
N THR A 63 -17.92 16.91 7.72
CA THR A 63 -17.31 16.61 9.02
C THR A 63 -17.34 15.14 9.39
N ASP A 64 -17.88 14.28 8.53
CA ASP A 64 -17.94 12.84 8.79
C ASP A 64 -16.52 12.27 8.94
N PRO A 65 -16.31 11.31 9.85
CA PRO A 65 -15.00 10.72 10.07
C PRO A 65 -14.43 10.07 8.84
N VAL A 66 -13.16 10.33 8.57
CA VAL A 66 -12.36 9.65 7.55
C VAL A 66 -11.62 8.49 8.20
N LEU A 67 -11.76 7.30 7.65
CA LEU A 67 -11.04 6.09 8.06
C LEU A 67 -9.99 5.76 7.02
N LEU A 68 -8.72 5.82 7.40
CA LEU A 68 -7.58 5.52 6.53
C LEU A 68 -6.89 4.26 7.01
N SER A 69 -6.84 3.24 6.17
CA SER A 69 -6.18 1.96 6.49
C SER A 69 -4.95 1.72 5.64
N LEU A 70 -3.92 1.13 6.21
CA LEU A 70 -2.85 0.50 5.45
C LEU A 70 -3.18 -0.99 5.22
N PRO A 71 -2.83 -1.55 4.05
CA PRO A 71 -2.90 -2.98 3.81
C PRO A 71 -2.12 -3.77 4.87
N LYS A 72 -2.50 -5.05 5.04
CA LYS A 72 -1.80 -5.97 5.95
C LYS A 72 -0.79 -6.85 5.24
N TRP A 73 -0.80 -6.85 3.92
CA TRP A 73 0.04 -7.68 3.06
C TRP A 73 0.29 -7.00 1.71
N THR A 74 1.31 -7.47 0.99
CA THR A 74 1.64 -7.03 -0.37
C THR A 74 1.32 -8.15 -1.36
N PRO A 75 0.70 -7.87 -2.53
CA PRO A 75 0.53 -8.84 -3.59
C PRO A 75 1.83 -9.55 -3.94
N GLY A 76 1.79 -10.89 -4.05
CA GLY A 76 2.96 -11.72 -4.34
C GLY A 76 3.79 -12.16 -3.12
N ALA A 77 3.61 -11.56 -1.94
CA ALA A 77 4.36 -11.96 -0.73
C ALA A 77 3.69 -13.12 0.03
N TYR A 78 2.35 -13.21 0.01
CA TYR A 78 1.56 -14.26 0.68
C TYR A 78 1.73 -14.36 2.20
N GLU A 79 2.17 -13.28 2.85
CA GLU A 79 2.37 -13.17 4.29
C GLU A 79 1.60 -11.97 4.85
N ILE A 80 1.20 -12.05 6.13
CA ILE A 80 0.54 -10.95 6.84
C ILE A 80 1.59 -10.20 7.65
N ASP A 81 1.95 -9.02 7.18
CA ASP A 81 3.01 -8.19 7.77
C ASP A 81 2.51 -7.09 8.69
N ASN A 82 1.23 -6.70 8.57
CA ASN A 82 0.65 -5.60 9.35
C ASN A 82 1.49 -4.31 9.28
N PHE A 83 1.62 -3.74 8.11
CA PHE A 83 2.53 -2.63 7.80
C PHE A 83 2.34 -1.39 8.68
N SER A 84 1.15 -1.18 9.23
CA SER A 84 0.85 -0.07 10.14
C SER A 84 1.73 -0.04 11.40
N ARG A 85 2.36 -1.18 11.79
CA ARG A 85 3.29 -1.26 12.92
C ARG A 85 4.58 -0.45 12.73
N TYR A 86 4.92 -0.16 11.48
CA TYR A 86 6.11 0.62 11.10
C TYR A 86 5.85 2.12 10.99
N VAL A 87 4.59 2.55 11.17
CA VAL A 87 4.18 3.95 11.10
C VAL A 87 4.43 4.65 12.43
N SER A 88 5.07 5.81 12.35
CA SER A 88 5.31 6.72 13.48
C SER A 88 4.98 8.17 13.10
N ASN A 89 4.90 9.06 14.07
CA ASN A 89 4.68 10.50 13.88
C ASN A 89 3.45 10.85 13.03
N PHE A 90 2.37 10.04 13.13
CA PHE A 90 1.14 10.31 12.40
C PHE A 90 0.54 11.64 12.85
N SER A 91 0.14 12.45 11.88
CA SER A 91 -0.53 13.74 12.09
C SER A 91 -1.55 13.99 11.00
N ALA A 92 -2.55 14.82 11.31
CA ALA A 92 -3.57 15.24 10.36
C ALA A 92 -3.82 16.74 10.50
N GLU A 93 -4.02 17.44 9.38
CA GLU A 93 -4.31 18.88 9.35
C GLU A 93 -5.32 19.23 8.27
N GLN A 94 -6.05 20.33 8.50
CA GLN A 94 -6.95 20.95 7.55
C GLN A 94 -6.77 22.47 7.63
N ALA A 95 -6.47 23.12 6.49
CA ALA A 95 -6.22 24.56 6.42
C ALA A 95 -5.21 25.05 7.49
N GLY A 96 -4.11 24.32 7.68
CA GLY A 96 -3.06 24.64 8.65
C GLY A 96 -3.42 24.41 10.13
N THR A 97 -4.57 23.80 10.40
CA THR A 97 -5.01 23.50 11.76
C THR A 97 -4.98 21.98 12.01
N SER A 98 -4.35 21.56 13.10
CA SER A 98 -4.32 20.14 13.50
C SER A 98 -5.73 19.59 13.72
N LEU A 99 -5.97 18.38 13.21
CA LEU A 99 -7.20 17.63 13.38
C LEU A 99 -7.05 16.60 14.50
N ALA A 100 -8.15 16.33 15.18
CA ALA A 100 -8.22 15.20 16.09
C ALA A 100 -8.24 13.89 15.30
N TRP A 101 -7.48 12.91 15.79
CA TRP A 101 -7.43 11.56 15.26
C TRP A 101 -7.19 10.53 16.36
N ASP A 102 -7.57 9.30 16.10
CA ASP A 102 -7.30 8.12 16.95
C ASP A 102 -7.18 6.87 16.07
N LYS A 103 -6.73 5.76 16.64
CA LYS A 103 -6.79 4.45 16.03
C LYS A 103 -8.16 3.81 16.28
N SER A 104 -8.87 3.43 15.21
CA SER A 104 -10.11 2.64 15.34
C SER A 104 -9.81 1.14 15.46
N ASP A 105 -8.72 0.70 14.87
CA ASP A 105 -8.10 -0.62 15.01
C ASP A 105 -6.59 -0.50 14.72
N PRO A 106 -5.77 -1.57 14.86
CA PRO A 106 -4.31 -1.48 14.66
C PRO A 106 -3.88 -0.91 13.31
N ASP A 107 -4.66 -1.11 12.25
CA ASP A 107 -4.29 -0.75 10.88
C ASP A 107 -5.02 0.49 10.35
N THR A 108 -5.99 1.03 11.11
CA THR A 108 -6.89 2.09 10.67
C THR A 108 -6.82 3.33 11.57
N TRP A 109 -6.53 4.48 10.96
CA TRP A 109 -6.60 5.80 11.58
C TRP A 109 -7.94 6.46 11.28
N ARG A 110 -8.62 6.94 12.32
CA ARG A 110 -9.83 7.75 12.20
C ARG A 110 -9.47 9.21 12.37
N VAL A 111 -9.63 10.00 11.31
CA VAL A 111 -9.41 11.44 11.29
C VAL A 111 -10.75 12.16 11.32
N ARG A 112 -10.85 13.27 12.06
CA ARG A 112 -12.08 14.07 12.21
C ARG A 112 -11.94 15.42 11.53
N PRO A 113 -12.41 15.57 10.26
CA PRO A 113 -12.41 16.84 9.57
C PRO A 113 -13.29 17.88 10.27
N ARG A 114 -12.99 19.15 10.07
CA ARG A 114 -13.77 20.28 10.62
C ARG A 114 -14.83 20.83 9.66
N GLY A 115 -14.80 20.42 8.40
CA GLY A 115 -15.71 20.87 7.35
C GLY A 115 -15.25 20.42 5.98
N VAL A 116 -15.90 20.96 4.96
CA VAL A 116 -15.53 20.75 3.55
C VAL A 116 -14.14 21.31 3.27
N GLY A 117 -13.33 20.59 2.52
CA GLY A 117 -12.02 21.06 2.04
C GLY A 117 -10.94 20.02 2.05
N GLU A 118 -9.73 20.46 1.81
CA GLU A 118 -8.55 19.62 1.72
C GLU A 118 -8.03 19.25 3.11
N VAL A 119 -7.73 17.96 3.29
CA VAL A 119 -7.09 17.40 4.49
C VAL A 119 -5.77 16.77 4.08
N THR A 120 -4.73 16.98 4.86
CA THR A 120 -3.44 16.30 4.69
C THR A 120 -3.12 15.49 5.94
N VAL A 121 -2.80 14.22 5.76
CA VAL A 121 -2.19 13.37 6.78
C VAL A 121 -0.73 13.14 6.47
N ARG A 122 0.10 13.03 7.51
CA ARG A 122 1.55 12.78 7.39
C ARG A 122 1.97 11.72 8.38
N PHE A 123 2.97 10.95 8.02
CA PHE A 123 3.62 10.00 8.90
C PHE A 123 5.02 9.64 8.40
N ASP A 124 5.82 9.08 9.29
CA ASP A 124 7.10 8.45 8.98
C ASP A 124 6.92 6.93 8.99
N TYR A 125 7.55 6.26 8.03
CA TYR A 125 7.57 4.80 7.93
C TYR A 125 8.97 4.24 8.14
N LEU A 126 9.14 3.25 9.01
CA LEU A 126 10.41 2.58 9.22
C LEU A 126 10.71 1.60 8.07
N ALA A 127 11.79 1.86 7.33
CA ALA A 127 12.18 1.16 6.12
C ALA A 127 13.42 0.28 6.38
N ASP A 128 13.28 -0.78 7.17
CA ASP A 128 14.42 -1.58 7.66
C ASP A 128 14.42 -3.05 7.19
N SER A 129 13.40 -3.51 6.49
CA SER A 129 13.29 -4.90 6.03
C SER A 129 13.44 -5.00 4.52
N LEU A 130 14.41 -5.83 4.07
CA LEU A 130 14.62 -6.13 2.65
C LEU A 130 13.99 -7.49 2.30
N ASP A 131 12.85 -7.44 1.65
CA ASP A 131 12.17 -8.56 1.03
C ASP A 131 11.23 -8.06 -0.08
N ASN A 132 10.34 -8.91 -0.59
CA ASN A 132 9.40 -8.55 -1.66
C ASN A 132 8.13 -7.83 -1.15
N ALA A 133 7.90 -7.73 0.16
CA ALA A 133 6.72 -7.13 0.75
C ALA A 133 6.99 -5.76 1.40
N ASN A 134 8.18 -5.61 1.98
CA ASN A 134 8.51 -4.50 2.87
C ASN A 134 9.26 -3.36 2.15
N THR A 135 9.39 -2.27 2.87
CA THR A 135 10.15 -1.09 2.44
C THR A 135 11.55 -1.13 3.06
N TRP A 136 12.57 -0.88 2.25
CA TRP A 136 13.96 -0.92 2.65
C TRP A 136 14.75 0.31 2.21
N ALA A 137 15.48 0.91 3.14
CA ALA A 137 16.26 2.11 2.91
C ALA A 137 17.74 1.96 3.29
N ARG A 138 18.59 2.64 2.53
CA ARG A 138 19.98 2.97 2.83
C ARG A 138 20.18 4.47 2.63
N SER A 139 21.34 4.99 3.00
CA SER A 139 21.62 6.43 2.91
C SER A 139 21.42 7.03 1.51
N ASP A 140 21.47 6.23 0.47
CA ASP A 140 21.41 6.66 -0.93
C ASP A 140 20.46 5.82 -1.80
N PHE A 141 19.65 4.95 -1.18
CA PHE A 141 18.72 4.08 -1.89
C PHE A 141 17.48 3.74 -1.08
N LEU A 142 16.33 3.70 -1.75
CA LEU A 142 15.05 3.26 -1.21
C LEU A 142 14.38 2.31 -2.21
N LEU A 143 13.93 1.16 -1.69
CA LEU A 143 12.92 0.30 -2.29
C LEU A 143 11.64 0.41 -1.46
N PHE A 144 10.50 0.70 -2.09
CA PHE A 144 9.22 0.63 -1.38
C PHE A 144 8.10 0.07 -2.24
N ASN A 145 7.16 -0.59 -1.57
CA ASN A 145 5.88 -1.01 -2.13
C ASN A 145 4.78 -0.02 -1.69
N GLY A 146 3.82 0.25 -2.58
CA GLY A 146 2.73 1.17 -2.28
C GLY A 146 1.87 0.73 -1.10
N THR A 147 1.73 -0.58 -0.86
CA THR A 147 1.03 -1.15 0.30
C THR A 147 1.57 -0.68 1.64
N ASN A 148 2.84 -0.28 1.70
CA ASN A 148 3.48 0.19 2.93
C ASN A 148 3.24 1.68 3.20
N LEU A 149 3.05 2.48 2.14
CA LEU A 149 3.09 3.94 2.21
C LEU A 149 1.78 4.64 1.82
N PHE A 150 0.84 3.94 1.17
CA PHE A 150 -0.36 4.55 0.63
C PHE A 150 -1.62 4.07 1.35
N PRO A 151 -2.08 4.80 2.40
CA PRO A 151 -3.35 4.49 3.05
C PRO A 151 -4.52 4.65 2.08
N TYR A 152 -5.57 3.86 2.28
CA TYR A 152 -6.79 3.92 1.49
C TYR A 152 -8.01 4.21 2.37
N PRO A 153 -9.12 4.77 1.82
CA PRO A 153 -10.35 5.00 2.56
C PRO A 153 -11.07 3.67 2.85
N GLU A 154 -11.13 3.28 4.12
CA GLU A 154 -11.70 2.00 4.56
C GLU A 154 -13.17 1.86 4.14
N GLY A 155 -13.53 0.68 3.62
CA GLY A 155 -14.90 0.33 3.22
C GLY A 155 -15.43 1.06 1.97
N ARG A 156 -14.57 1.76 1.20
CA ARG A 156 -14.98 2.51 -0.02
C ARG A 156 -14.65 1.83 -1.34
N GLY A 157 -14.08 0.64 -1.31
CA GLY A 157 -13.55 -0.01 -2.51
C GLY A 157 -12.25 0.61 -2.98
N PHE A 158 -11.73 0.12 -4.12
CA PHE A 158 -10.40 0.45 -4.62
C PHE A 158 -10.42 1.18 -5.98
N ASP A 159 -11.61 1.48 -6.52
CA ASP A 159 -11.77 2.17 -7.80
C ASP A 159 -11.70 3.69 -7.64
N PHE A 160 -10.56 4.19 -7.19
CA PHE A 160 -10.29 5.61 -7.11
C PHE A 160 -8.96 5.97 -7.77
N PRO A 161 -8.92 7.05 -8.57
CA PRO A 161 -7.67 7.53 -9.15
C PRO A 161 -6.82 8.22 -8.08
N ALA A 162 -5.51 8.09 -8.23
CA ALA A 162 -4.56 8.77 -7.35
C ALA A 162 -3.29 9.18 -8.10
N SER A 163 -2.57 10.14 -7.55
CA SER A 163 -1.23 10.51 -8.02
C SER A 163 -0.19 10.36 -6.91
N VAL A 164 1.04 10.07 -7.32
CA VAL A 164 2.20 9.98 -6.44
C VAL A 164 3.25 10.98 -6.90
N THR A 165 3.77 11.77 -5.98
CA THR A 165 4.95 12.62 -6.20
C THR A 165 6.10 12.08 -5.34
N VAL A 166 7.28 11.88 -5.93
CA VAL A 166 8.47 11.45 -5.20
C VAL A 166 9.43 12.64 -5.07
N ASN A 167 9.58 13.14 -3.86
CA ASN A 167 10.50 14.20 -3.50
C ASN A 167 11.83 13.57 -3.05
N THR A 168 12.90 13.83 -3.79
CA THR A 168 14.21 13.26 -3.50
C THR A 168 15.34 14.20 -3.96
N GLU A 169 16.58 13.87 -3.64
CA GLU A 169 17.73 14.71 -3.94
C GLU A 169 17.97 14.92 -5.43
N ALA A 170 18.62 16.01 -5.78
CA ALA A 170 19.03 16.29 -7.15
C ALA A 170 19.97 15.17 -7.66
N GLY A 171 19.73 14.73 -8.90
CA GLY A 171 20.54 13.67 -9.52
C GLY A 171 20.18 12.23 -9.11
N TRP A 172 19.33 12.03 -8.10
CA TRP A 172 18.82 10.70 -7.78
C TRP A 172 17.78 10.24 -8.80
N LYS A 173 17.81 8.95 -9.10
CA LYS A 173 16.89 8.30 -10.02
C LYS A 173 15.62 7.89 -9.29
N VAL A 174 14.51 7.87 -10.02
CA VAL A 174 13.25 7.23 -9.61
C VAL A 174 12.81 6.33 -10.72
N VAL A 175 12.54 5.06 -10.43
CA VAL A 175 12.00 4.10 -11.38
C VAL A 175 10.88 3.31 -10.76
N THR A 176 9.81 3.10 -11.53
CA THR A 176 8.61 2.34 -11.18
C THR A 176 7.90 1.90 -12.45
N GLY A 177 7.04 0.90 -12.38
CA GLY A 177 6.14 0.52 -13.47
C GLY A 177 5.00 1.49 -13.73
N MET A 178 4.71 2.43 -12.81
CA MET A 178 3.59 3.35 -12.93
C MET A 178 3.69 4.30 -14.13
N THR A 179 2.54 4.74 -14.61
CA THR A 179 2.44 5.75 -15.69
C THR A 179 3.00 7.10 -15.22
N SER A 180 3.94 7.63 -15.97
CA SER A 180 4.51 8.96 -15.70
C SER A 180 3.48 10.06 -16.00
N ALA A 181 3.29 10.97 -15.07
CA ALA A 181 2.45 12.17 -15.17
C ALA A 181 3.28 13.47 -15.09
N GLY A 182 4.59 13.37 -15.26
CA GLY A 182 5.54 14.49 -15.18
C GLY A 182 6.82 14.10 -14.44
N ALA A 183 7.69 15.08 -14.21
CA ALA A 183 8.93 14.83 -13.50
C ALA A 183 8.66 14.31 -12.08
N ARG A 184 9.04 13.06 -11.81
CA ARG A 184 8.84 12.38 -10.52
C ARG A 184 7.38 12.35 -10.03
N ARG A 185 6.43 12.46 -10.97
CA ARG A 185 4.99 12.35 -10.73
C ARG A 185 4.45 11.16 -11.50
N TYR A 186 3.58 10.42 -10.86
CA TYR A 186 3.02 9.18 -11.39
C TYR A 186 1.52 9.16 -11.11
N ALA A 187 0.75 8.45 -11.94
CA ALA A 187 -0.69 8.34 -11.79
C ALA A 187 -1.12 6.87 -11.87
N ALA A 188 -2.13 6.54 -11.10
CA ALA A 188 -2.86 5.28 -11.17
C ALA A 188 -4.35 5.56 -11.31
N SER A 189 -5.05 4.71 -12.04
CA SER A 189 -6.51 4.79 -12.23
C SER A 189 -7.29 4.17 -11.07
N ASN A 190 -6.66 3.29 -10.32
CA ASN A 190 -7.24 2.58 -9.18
C ASN A 190 -6.15 2.24 -8.15
N TYR A 191 -6.57 1.81 -6.96
CA TYR A 191 -5.66 1.50 -5.87
C TYR A 191 -4.84 0.23 -6.11
N HIS A 192 -5.36 -0.77 -6.82
CA HIS A 192 -4.61 -1.99 -7.13
C HIS A 192 -3.37 -1.67 -7.96
N ASP A 193 -3.53 -0.91 -9.05
CA ASP A 193 -2.40 -0.47 -9.87
C ASP A 193 -1.42 0.43 -9.07
N LEU A 194 -1.95 1.25 -8.15
CA LEU A 194 -1.15 2.13 -7.31
C LEU A 194 -0.16 1.35 -6.42
N VAL A 195 -0.59 0.22 -5.86
CA VAL A 195 0.20 -0.52 -4.84
C VAL A 195 0.97 -1.71 -5.40
N ASP A 196 0.66 -2.16 -6.63
CA ASP A 196 1.29 -3.33 -7.25
C ASP A 196 2.60 -2.99 -8.00
N MET A 197 3.00 -1.73 -8.01
CA MET A 197 4.18 -1.28 -8.73
C MET A 197 5.23 -0.70 -7.79
N PRO A 198 6.30 -1.47 -7.45
CA PRO A 198 7.35 -1.01 -6.55
C PRO A 198 8.09 0.19 -7.11
N PHE A 199 8.66 0.97 -6.20
CA PHE A 199 9.51 2.13 -6.51
C PHE A 199 10.94 1.89 -6.05
N PHE A 200 11.88 2.28 -6.91
CA PHE A 200 13.30 2.39 -6.59
C PHE A 200 13.69 3.86 -6.67
N VAL A 201 14.26 4.40 -5.61
CA VAL A 201 14.64 5.82 -5.50
C VAL A 201 16.08 5.91 -5.03
N GLY A 202 16.94 6.71 -5.68
CA GLY A 202 18.30 6.93 -5.21
C GLY A 202 19.39 6.72 -6.25
N GLN A 203 20.55 6.22 -5.81
CA GLN A 203 21.73 5.96 -6.62
C GLN A 203 21.86 4.46 -6.91
N PHE A 204 21.57 4.07 -8.13
CA PHE A 204 21.62 2.67 -8.57
C PHE A 204 21.91 2.60 -10.08
N ASP A 205 22.35 1.46 -10.57
CA ASP A 205 22.49 1.24 -12.00
C ASP A 205 21.12 0.89 -12.60
N LEU A 206 20.84 1.46 -13.76
CA LEU A 206 19.58 1.25 -14.48
C LEU A 206 19.87 1.10 -15.96
N ASP A 207 19.49 -0.05 -16.52
CA ASP A 207 19.41 -0.28 -17.95
C ASP A 207 17.94 -0.48 -18.34
N SER A 208 17.68 -0.30 -19.64
CA SER A 208 16.38 -0.62 -20.21
C SER A 208 16.51 -1.08 -21.66
N THR A 209 15.65 -2.01 -22.07
CA THR A 209 15.53 -2.46 -23.45
C THR A 209 14.09 -2.88 -23.76
N GLN A 210 13.71 -2.93 -25.01
CA GLN A 210 12.43 -3.50 -25.40
C GLN A 210 12.53 -5.01 -25.63
N ILE A 211 11.60 -5.77 -25.02
CA ILE A 211 11.43 -7.20 -25.22
C ILE A 211 9.94 -7.48 -25.41
N SER A 212 9.58 -8.15 -26.49
CA SER A 212 8.18 -8.46 -26.86
C SER A 212 7.24 -7.23 -26.84
N GLY A 213 7.76 -6.06 -27.26
CA GLY A 213 6.97 -4.82 -27.35
C GLY A 213 6.87 -4.00 -26.05
N THR A 214 7.34 -4.53 -24.92
CA THR A 214 7.34 -3.83 -23.63
C THR A 214 8.74 -3.33 -23.24
N TRP A 215 8.81 -2.24 -22.48
CA TRP A 215 10.05 -1.76 -21.88
C TRP A 215 10.38 -2.57 -20.64
N VAL A 216 11.52 -3.27 -20.67
CA VAL A 216 12.08 -3.99 -19.53
C VAL A 216 13.20 -3.15 -18.92
N ARG A 217 13.12 -2.90 -17.63
CA ARG A 217 14.11 -2.13 -16.85
C ARG A 217 14.82 -3.04 -15.88
N PHE A 218 16.13 -2.94 -15.83
CA PHE A 218 16.97 -3.70 -14.91
C PHE A 218 17.71 -2.75 -13.99
N ALA A 219 17.25 -2.64 -12.75
CA ALA A 219 17.85 -1.84 -11.69
C ALA A 219 18.68 -2.71 -10.77
N THR A 220 19.90 -2.25 -10.41
CA THR A 220 20.78 -2.97 -9.46
C THR A 220 21.39 -2.01 -8.45
N TYR A 221 21.35 -2.42 -7.19
CA TYR A 221 21.94 -1.70 -6.06
C TYR A 221 22.80 -2.63 -5.20
N PRO A 222 23.94 -2.17 -4.67
CA PRO A 222 24.58 -0.89 -4.97
C PRO A 222 25.06 -0.80 -6.41
N SER A 223 25.32 0.44 -6.89
CA SER A 223 25.91 0.64 -8.21
C SER A 223 27.20 -0.16 -8.37
N GLY A 224 27.39 -0.78 -9.54
CA GLY A 224 28.52 -1.65 -9.82
C GLY A 224 28.41 -3.07 -9.27
N SER A 225 27.31 -3.44 -8.59
CA SER A 225 27.14 -4.79 -8.02
C SER A 225 26.97 -5.89 -9.07
N VAL A 226 26.39 -5.55 -10.23
CA VAL A 226 26.21 -6.47 -11.35
C VAL A 226 26.76 -5.81 -12.60
N THR A 227 27.95 -6.24 -13.06
CA THR A 227 28.66 -5.65 -14.21
C THR A 227 29.17 -6.72 -15.17
N GLY A 228 29.71 -6.29 -16.32
CA GLY A 228 30.38 -7.15 -17.29
C GLY A 228 29.53 -8.34 -17.73
N GLY A 229 30.14 -9.52 -17.75
CA GLY A 229 29.49 -10.75 -18.19
C GLY A 229 28.25 -11.14 -17.38
N ALA A 230 28.20 -10.85 -16.09
CA ALA A 230 27.03 -11.12 -15.25
C ALA A 230 25.82 -10.29 -15.69
N ARG A 231 26.01 -9.00 -16.00
CA ARG A 231 24.94 -8.13 -16.50
C ARG A 231 24.44 -8.57 -17.88
N VAL A 232 25.35 -8.95 -18.76
CA VAL A 232 25.00 -9.52 -20.08
C VAL A 232 24.17 -10.80 -19.92
N ALA A 233 24.58 -11.71 -19.01
CA ALA A 233 23.87 -12.97 -18.78
C ALA A 233 22.43 -12.76 -18.30
N VAL A 234 22.18 -11.75 -17.44
CA VAL A 234 20.82 -11.39 -17.01
C VAL A 234 19.98 -10.95 -18.21
N TRP A 235 20.50 -10.07 -19.07
CA TRP A 235 19.77 -9.62 -20.25
C TRP A 235 19.48 -10.77 -21.23
N GLU A 236 20.43 -11.68 -21.47
CA GLU A 236 20.21 -12.86 -22.29
C GLU A 236 19.17 -13.82 -21.69
N ALA A 237 19.11 -13.92 -20.36
CA ALA A 237 18.04 -14.66 -19.69
C ALA A 237 16.66 -14.01 -19.90
N LEU A 238 16.53 -12.70 -19.66
CA LEU A 238 15.27 -11.96 -19.84
C LEU A 238 14.75 -12.05 -21.28
N LYS A 239 15.63 -11.95 -22.29
CA LYS A 239 15.26 -12.10 -23.70
C LYS A 239 14.73 -13.50 -24.04
N ARG A 240 15.01 -14.52 -23.25
CA ARG A 240 14.46 -15.88 -23.43
C ARG A 240 13.20 -16.10 -22.59
N VAL A 241 13.20 -15.64 -21.34
CA VAL A 241 12.10 -15.89 -20.38
C VAL A 241 10.85 -15.11 -20.79
N ILE A 242 10.96 -13.80 -21.02
CA ILE A 242 9.80 -12.94 -21.32
C ILE A 242 9.01 -13.42 -22.55
N PRO A 243 9.61 -13.73 -23.71
CA PRO A 243 8.86 -14.27 -24.85
C PRO A 243 8.23 -15.65 -24.58
N ALA A 244 8.83 -16.46 -23.68
CA ALA A 244 8.26 -17.74 -23.29
C ALA A 244 7.01 -17.55 -22.41
N GLU A 245 7.05 -16.61 -21.48
CA GLU A 245 5.89 -16.22 -20.65
C GLU A 245 4.75 -15.65 -21.53
N VAL A 246 5.07 -14.78 -22.48
CA VAL A 246 4.09 -14.24 -23.44
C VAL A 246 3.37 -15.36 -24.22
N LYS A 247 4.06 -16.46 -24.55
CA LYS A 247 3.42 -17.61 -25.18
C LYS A 247 2.41 -18.32 -24.28
N VAL A 248 2.64 -18.31 -22.96
CA VAL A 248 1.77 -18.95 -21.97
C VAL A 248 0.56 -18.07 -21.67
N PHE A 249 0.78 -16.78 -21.44
CA PHE A 249 -0.26 -15.85 -20.98
C PHE A 249 -0.97 -15.11 -22.13
N GLY A 250 -0.41 -15.11 -23.33
CA GLY A 250 -0.99 -14.52 -24.54
C GLY A 250 -0.62 -13.06 -24.77
N GLU A 251 -0.24 -12.32 -23.73
CA GLU A 251 0.07 -10.88 -23.81
C GLU A 251 1.07 -10.44 -22.75
N VAL A 252 1.57 -9.22 -22.88
CA VAL A 252 2.26 -8.48 -21.82
C VAL A 252 1.30 -7.41 -21.33
N PRO A 253 0.80 -7.50 -20.09
CA PRO A 253 -0.25 -6.60 -19.59
C PRO A 253 0.25 -5.17 -19.31
N TRP A 254 1.56 -4.94 -19.28
CA TRP A 254 2.18 -3.67 -18.91
C TRP A 254 3.07 -3.10 -20.03
N ASN A 255 3.05 -1.77 -20.19
CA ASN A 255 3.93 -1.08 -21.12
C ASN A 255 5.40 -1.00 -20.64
N THR A 256 5.59 -1.23 -19.35
CA THR A 256 6.91 -1.18 -18.67
C THR A 256 6.98 -2.25 -17.59
N TYR A 257 8.11 -2.94 -17.54
CA TYR A 257 8.43 -3.97 -16.56
C TYR A 257 9.71 -3.60 -15.81
#